data_7e4da453e11f8c1504dd16668b27c574
#
_entry.id   7e4da453e11f8c1504dd16668b27c574
#
_cell.length_a   1.000
_cell.length_b   1.000
_cell.length_c   1.000
_cell.angle_alpha   90.00
_cell.angle_beta   90.00
_cell.angle_gamma   90.00
#
_symmetry.space_group_name_H-M   'P 1'
#
loop_
_entity.id
_entity.type
_entity.pdbx_description
1 polymer ?
#
loop_
_entity_poly.entity_id
_entity_poly.type
_entity_poly.pdbx_seq_one_letter_code
_entity_poly.pdbx_strand_id
1 'polypeptide(L)'
;MPTLQQAYGDHDLSMLRAVAEALAIELPGSTARHAAAALASQMLATAFALQVAAALPTDAQTALQSLLAGPAIGLPAAAFSRRFGALRPLGAGARERERPHLAPANASEALWYSGLMGRMQHAHAARLQDFFFVPEELRALLPARAAAKPEVLPTEPGVDVRAADSALVDDAVTVLAYARSFGASNLARGGLATADARRLRSFLRKPQALPLVLELLRALHLPGDDPAHSQALRGFLLAPRAAQLRQLAQAWLNCEQWNDLLQVPSLHFDSAAPPQTAAVQTRQLLLALLPGAADTWHSLNDFVALVRSAAPDFQRAPGDYDAWYVRDAQTGAALRGAAHWEQIDGALVRFLVCGPLHWLGLADLAGAEANAPASEFRLTPHFFSLTNAAEFSVLENPQRLVLQSAGTITVPVNAPRADRYQAARLADWLLPLQPESYSYQLTTTSLRRAQLQGIDVRQALAFLQRASGAALPPTVQRALQRFAQHRSEVRLQHTVVLRVSTEALLHQLQQHPHVGSFLGERLGPLTVMVPERSWEKLRAALLDYGLLLDCELVETDAAPDD
;
A
#
# COMPACT_ATOMS: atom_id res chain seq x y z
N MET A 1 1.26 -28.73 -21.18
CA MET A 1 2.74 -28.73 -21.24
C MET A 1 3.21 -29.50 -22.46
N PRO A 2 4.37 -29.14 -23.06
CA PRO A 2 4.92 -29.96 -24.13
C PRO A 2 5.39 -31.31 -23.59
N THR A 3 5.13 -32.35 -24.40
CA THR A 3 5.63 -33.70 -24.12
C THR A 3 7.11 -33.80 -24.45
N LEU A 4 7.78 -34.83 -23.94
CA LEU A 4 9.20 -35.06 -24.21
C LEU A 4 9.45 -35.22 -25.72
N GLN A 5 8.53 -35.92 -26.44
CA GLN A 5 8.60 -36.09 -27.86
C GLN A 5 8.47 -34.76 -28.63
N GLN A 6 7.64 -33.85 -28.16
CA GLN A 6 7.51 -32.51 -28.73
C GLN A 6 8.78 -31.68 -28.48
N ALA A 7 9.32 -31.71 -27.24
CA ALA A 7 10.56 -31.02 -26.92
C ALA A 7 11.75 -31.46 -27.77
N TYR A 8 11.87 -32.76 -28.05
CA TYR A 8 12.92 -33.28 -28.90
C TYR A 8 12.62 -33.09 -30.40
N GLY A 9 11.35 -32.96 -30.77
CA GLY A 9 10.93 -32.73 -32.18
C GLY A 9 11.42 -31.40 -32.75
N ASP A 10 11.69 -30.43 -31.90
CA ASP A 10 12.23 -29.11 -32.26
C ASP A 10 13.75 -29.10 -32.46
N HIS A 11 14.45 -30.22 -32.19
CA HIS A 11 15.90 -30.34 -32.30
C HIS A 11 16.35 -30.85 -33.66
N ASP A 12 17.44 -30.29 -34.16
CA ASP A 12 18.13 -30.84 -35.32
C ASP A 12 18.82 -32.18 -34.99
N LEU A 13 19.15 -32.98 -36.03
CA LEU A 13 19.78 -34.29 -35.85
C LEU A 13 21.13 -34.21 -35.13
N SER A 14 21.91 -33.13 -35.33
CA SER A 14 23.16 -32.90 -34.66
C SER A 14 22.98 -32.71 -33.14
N MET A 15 21.90 -32.00 -32.74
CA MET A 15 21.58 -31.83 -31.32
C MET A 15 21.16 -33.15 -30.67
N LEU A 16 20.26 -33.92 -31.35
CA LEU A 16 19.83 -35.21 -30.82
C LEU A 16 21.01 -36.21 -30.71
N ARG A 17 21.96 -36.18 -31.62
CA ARG A 17 23.18 -36.98 -31.55
C ARG A 17 24.08 -36.55 -30.36
N ALA A 18 24.20 -35.25 -30.15
CA ALA A 18 24.95 -34.74 -29.01
C ALA A 18 24.36 -35.18 -27.66
N VAL A 19 23.01 -35.12 -27.54
CA VAL A 19 22.31 -35.64 -26.35
C VAL A 19 22.49 -37.15 -26.19
N ALA A 20 22.37 -37.91 -27.28
CA ALA A 20 22.54 -39.35 -27.25
C ALA A 20 23.94 -39.77 -26.89
N GLU A 21 24.96 -39.07 -27.43
CA GLU A 21 26.37 -39.29 -27.05
C GLU A 21 26.64 -39.00 -25.58
N ALA A 22 26.10 -37.89 -25.06
CA ALA A 22 26.18 -37.56 -23.63
C ALA A 22 25.59 -38.64 -22.72
N LEU A 23 24.54 -39.30 -23.18
CA LEU A 23 23.81 -40.34 -22.46
C LEU A 23 24.27 -41.77 -22.77
N ALA A 24 25.28 -41.93 -23.62
CA ALA A 24 25.75 -43.23 -24.11
C ALA A 24 24.61 -44.09 -24.76
N ILE A 25 23.70 -43.43 -25.50
CA ILE A 25 22.58 -44.07 -26.22
C ILE A 25 22.94 -44.23 -27.70
N GLU A 26 22.80 -45.42 -28.25
CA GLU A 26 22.89 -45.65 -29.68
C GLU A 26 21.56 -45.24 -30.36
N LEU A 27 21.61 -44.31 -31.33
CA LEU A 27 20.45 -43.88 -32.06
C LEU A 27 20.24 -44.73 -33.31
N PRO A 28 19.09 -45.41 -33.46
CA PRO A 28 18.75 -46.07 -34.68
C PRO A 28 18.27 -45.06 -35.74
N GLY A 29 18.82 -45.14 -36.96
CA GLY A 29 18.30 -44.41 -38.11
C GLY A 29 18.95 -43.07 -38.44
N SER A 30 18.59 -42.53 -39.62
CA SER A 30 19.23 -41.33 -40.21
C SER A 30 18.38 -40.07 -40.15
N THR A 31 17.17 -40.13 -39.58
CA THR A 31 16.27 -38.98 -39.52
C THR A 31 16.08 -38.44 -38.12
N ALA A 32 15.95 -37.11 -37.99
CA ALA A 32 15.73 -36.44 -36.70
C ALA A 32 14.48 -36.95 -35.96
N ARG A 33 13.42 -37.28 -36.70
CA ARG A 33 12.17 -37.79 -36.12
C ARG A 33 12.34 -39.17 -35.47
N HIS A 34 13.08 -40.08 -36.10
CA HIS A 34 13.35 -41.41 -35.51
C HIS A 34 14.29 -41.29 -34.32
N ALA A 35 15.30 -40.43 -34.41
CA ALA A 35 16.21 -40.17 -33.33
C ALA A 35 15.50 -39.56 -32.07
N ALA A 36 14.60 -38.59 -32.30
CA ALA A 36 13.81 -37.98 -31.21
C ALA A 36 12.90 -39.01 -30.53
N ALA A 37 12.22 -39.90 -31.33
CA ALA A 37 11.34 -40.92 -30.76
C ALA A 37 12.12 -41.98 -29.96
N ALA A 38 13.26 -42.44 -30.46
CA ALA A 38 14.12 -43.40 -29.76
C ALA A 38 14.67 -42.82 -28.44
N LEU A 39 15.16 -41.59 -28.49
CA LEU A 39 15.65 -40.87 -27.33
C LEU A 39 14.57 -40.69 -26.26
N ALA A 40 13.38 -40.23 -26.68
CA ALA A 40 12.23 -40.06 -25.78
C ALA A 40 11.82 -41.39 -25.12
N SER A 41 11.79 -42.47 -25.87
CA SER A 41 11.46 -43.79 -25.33
C SER A 41 12.45 -44.27 -24.26
N GLN A 42 13.73 -44.02 -24.44
CA GLN A 42 14.76 -44.35 -23.45
C GLN A 42 14.67 -43.49 -22.19
N MET A 43 14.44 -42.19 -22.39
CA MET A 43 14.34 -41.22 -21.28
C MET A 43 13.08 -41.44 -20.43
N LEU A 44 12.03 -42.05 -20.97
CA LEU A 44 10.80 -42.37 -20.22
C LEU A 44 10.95 -43.61 -19.31
N ALA A 45 12.03 -44.38 -19.47
CA ALA A 45 12.35 -45.42 -18.49
C ALA A 45 12.70 -44.79 -17.14
N THR A 46 11.86 -44.98 -16.12
CA THR A 46 11.97 -44.29 -14.82
C THR A 46 13.35 -44.41 -14.19
N ALA A 47 13.95 -45.61 -14.24
CA ALA A 47 15.28 -45.85 -13.70
C ALA A 47 16.35 -45.02 -14.45
N PHE A 48 16.22 -44.88 -15.76
CA PHE A 48 17.18 -44.17 -16.58
C PHE A 48 17.09 -42.64 -16.35
N ALA A 49 15.88 -42.06 -16.35
CA ALA A 49 15.70 -40.64 -16.06
C ALA A 49 16.26 -40.24 -14.68
N LEU A 50 16.00 -41.05 -13.65
CA LEU A 50 16.56 -40.84 -12.31
C LEU A 50 18.08 -40.95 -12.30
N GLN A 51 18.65 -41.92 -13.02
CA GLN A 51 20.13 -42.09 -13.13
C GLN A 51 20.77 -40.89 -13.83
N VAL A 52 20.19 -40.40 -14.93
CA VAL A 52 20.66 -39.21 -15.64
C VAL A 52 20.60 -37.98 -14.72
N ALA A 53 19.49 -37.76 -14.01
CA ALA A 53 19.36 -36.66 -13.08
C ALA A 53 20.35 -36.71 -11.92
N ALA A 54 20.66 -37.91 -11.40
CA ALA A 54 21.61 -38.12 -10.33
C ALA A 54 23.08 -37.94 -10.80
N ALA A 55 23.37 -38.21 -12.06
CA ALA A 55 24.70 -38.08 -12.65
C ALA A 55 25.07 -36.63 -13.02
N LEU A 56 24.11 -35.69 -12.98
CA LEU A 56 24.38 -34.28 -13.25
C LEU A 56 25.35 -33.67 -12.21
N PRO A 57 26.20 -32.69 -12.61
CA PRO A 57 26.94 -31.86 -11.68
C PRO A 57 25.98 -31.17 -10.67
N THR A 58 26.47 -30.90 -9.46
CA THR A 58 25.69 -30.31 -8.37
C THR A 58 24.92 -29.05 -8.78
N ASP A 59 25.58 -28.18 -9.56
CA ASP A 59 24.95 -26.93 -10.06
C ASP A 59 23.80 -27.22 -11.04
N ALA A 60 23.96 -28.22 -11.91
CA ALA A 60 22.94 -28.65 -12.85
C ALA A 60 21.80 -29.38 -12.14
N GLN A 61 22.06 -30.14 -11.06
CA GLN A 61 21.03 -30.69 -10.20
C GLN A 61 20.20 -29.57 -9.54
N THR A 62 20.87 -28.52 -9.06
CA THR A 62 20.20 -27.34 -8.50
C THR A 62 19.34 -26.63 -9.55
N ALA A 63 19.83 -26.52 -10.79
CA ALA A 63 19.10 -25.95 -11.91
C ALA A 63 17.86 -26.80 -12.27
N LEU A 64 17.99 -28.13 -12.31
CA LEU A 64 16.88 -29.06 -12.53
C LEU A 64 15.82 -28.92 -11.42
N GLN A 65 16.21 -28.89 -10.16
CA GLN A 65 15.30 -28.71 -9.04
C GLN A 65 14.55 -27.37 -9.09
N SER A 66 15.21 -26.28 -9.55
CA SER A 66 14.57 -24.99 -9.80
C SER A 66 13.43 -25.09 -10.82
N LEU A 67 13.64 -25.85 -11.90
CA LEU A 67 12.60 -26.07 -12.92
C LEU A 67 11.47 -26.97 -12.40
N LEU A 68 11.78 -28.02 -11.64
CA LEU A 68 10.81 -28.95 -11.07
C LEU A 68 9.93 -28.28 -9.99
N ALA A 69 10.53 -27.42 -9.17
CA ALA A 69 9.80 -26.67 -8.14
C ALA A 69 9.01 -25.48 -8.71
N GLY A 70 9.39 -24.99 -9.90
CA GLY A 70 8.77 -23.86 -10.58
C GLY A 70 7.42 -24.18 -11.22
N PRO A 71 6.76 -23.16 -11.83
CA PRO A 71 5.51 -23.34 -12.54
C PRO A 71 5.59 -24.44 -13.60
N ALA A 72 4.46 -25.09 -13.86
CA ALA A 72 4.37 -26.15 -14.87
C ALA A 72 4.86 -25.69 -16.25
N ILE A 73 4.56 -24.47 -16.66
CA ILE A 73 5.00 -23.86 -17.91
C ILE A 73 6.51 -23.65 -18.01
N GLY A 74 7.25 -23.78 -16.90
CA GLY A 74 8.69 -23.55 -16.83
C GLY A 74 9.06 -22.17 -16.30
N LEU A 75 10.34 -21.85 -16.39
CA LEU A 75 10.92 -20.57 -15.98
C LEU A 75 11.35 -19.76 -17.23
N PRO A 76 11.23 -18.41 -17.20
CA PRO A 76 11.73 -17.57 -18.29
C PRO A 76 13.22 -17.84 -18.54
N ALA A 77 13.57 -18.09 -19.80
CA ALA A 77 14.93 -18.50 -20.19
C ALA A 77 15.99 -17.45 -19.78
N ALA A 78 15.67 -16.17 -19.85
CA ALA A 78 16.56 -15.09 -19.42
C ALA A 78 16.84 -15.12 -17.90
N ALA A 79 15.84 -15.38 -17.05
CA ALA A 79 16.01 -15.50 -15.62
C ALA A 79 16.83 -16.74 -15.24
N PHE A 80 16.50 -17.87 -15.86
CA PHE A 80 17.20 -19.11 -15.66
C PHE A 80 18.68 -19.02 -16.08
N SER A 81 18.94 -18.44 -17.26
CA SER A 81 20.31 -18.28 -17.79
C SER A 81 21.18 -17.35 -16.95
N ARG A 82 20.63 -16.33 -16.30
CA ARG A 82 21.40 -15.47 -15.37
C ARG A 82 21.87 -16.22 -14.14
N ARG A 83 21.06 -17.14 -13.66
CA ARG A 83 21.37 -17.90 -12.44
C ARG A 83 22.29 -19.09 -12.72
N PHE A 84 22.09 -19.77 -13.84
CA PHE A 84 22.72 -21.06 -14.15
C PHE A 84 23.63 -21.03 -15.38
N GLY A 85 23.82 -19.86 -16.01
CA GLY A 85 24.59 -19.64 -17.22
C GLY A 85 23.74 -19.70 -18.49
N ALA A 86 24.15 -18.95 -19.51
CA ALA A 86 23.45 -18.91 -20.80
C ALA A 86 23.84 -20.10 -21.67
N LEU A 87 22.90 -20.60 -22.48
CA LEU A 87 23.20 -21.57 -23.53
C LEU A 87 23.95 -20.88 -24.67
N ARG A 88 25.08 -21.42 -25.07
CA ARG A 88 25.84 -20.94 -26.25
C ARG A 88 25.01 -21.21 -27.54
N PRO A 89 24.87 -20.22 -28.43
CA PRO A 89 24.14 -20.38 -29.69
C PRO A 89 24.99 -21.12 -30.73
N LEU A 90 25.23 -22.41 -30.49
CA LEU A 90 26.12 -23.23 -31.35
C LEU A 90 25.27 -23.87 -32.46
N GLY A 91 25.65 -23.63 -33.72
CA GLY A 91 25.12 -24.36 -34.86
C GLY A 91 25.74 -25.79 -34.97
N ALA A 92 25.20 -26.64 -35.87
CA ALA A 92 25.58 -28.05 -35.99
C ALA A 92 27.11 -28.28 -36.12
N GLY A 93 27.78 -27.56 -37.01
CA GLY A 93 29.23 -27.69 -37.18
C GLY A 93 30.08 -27.18 -35.99
N ALA A 94 29.60 -26.21 -35.22
CA ALA A 94 30.24 -25.76 -34.01
C ALA A 94 30.08 -26.78 -32.87
N ARG A 95 28.87 -27.37 -32.72
CA ARG A 95 28.62 -28.46 -31.76
C ARG A 95 29.51 -29.68 -31.98
N GLU A 96 29.71 -30.06 -33.23
CA GLU A 96 30.61 -31.19 -33.58
C GLU A 96 32.06 -30.92 -33.21
N ARG A 97 32.56 -29.69 -33.40
CA ARG A 97 33.94 -29.31 -33.07
C ARG A 97 34.16 -29.11 -31.58
N GLU A 98 33.24 -28.39 -30.93
CA GLU A 98 33.42 -27.98 -29.52
C GLU A 98 32.93 -29.04 -28.53
N ARG A 99 32.06 -29.96 -28.98
CA ARG A 99 31.49 -31.07 -28.18
C ARG A 99 30.98 -30.59 -26.80
N PRO A 100 30.07 -29.57 -26.75
CA PRO A 100 29.61 -28.96 -25.50
C PRO A 100 28.87 -29.94 -24.57
N HIS A 101 28.33 -31.03 -25.12
CA HIS A 101 27.71 -32.11 -24.37
C HIS A 101 28.68 -32.92 -23.51
N LEU A 102 29.99 -32.96 -23.86
CA LEU A 102 31.04 -33.60 -23.05
C LEU A 102 31.74 -32.63 -22.10
N ALA A 103 31.74 -31.33 -22.43
CA ALA A 103 32.34 -30.27 -21.63
C ALA A 103 31.43 -29.04 -21.57
N PRO A 104 30.29 -29.13 -20.85
CA PRO A 104 29.35 -28.03 -20.72
C PRO A 104 30.01 -26.85 -19.98
N ALA A 105 29.80 -25.62 -20.48
CA ALA A 105 30.41 -24.42 -19.92
C ALA A 105 29.71 -23.96 -18.62
N ASN A 106 28.50 -24.40 -18.37
CA ASN A 106 27.71 -24.01 -17.21
C ASN A 106 26.59 -25.03 -16.93
N ALA A 107 25.87 -24.82 -15.82
CA ALA A 107 24.78 -25.71 -15.37
C ALA A 107 23.62 -25.81 -16.36
N SER A 108 23.28 -24.71 -17.06
CA SER A 108 22.23 -24.71 -18.08
C SER A 108 22.60 -25.59 -19.28
N GLU A 109 23.84 -25.55 -19.74
CA GLU A 109 24.32 -26.42 -20.83
C GLU A 109 24.37 -27.88 -20.40
N ALA A 110 24.87 -28.18 -19.20
CA ALA A 110 24.84 -29.54 -18.64
C ALA A 110 23.42 -30.12 -18.63
N LEU A 111 22.47 -29.34 -18.16
CA LEU A 111 21.06 -29.73 -18.12
C LEU A 111 20.42 -29.84 -19.53
N TRP A 112 20.80 -28.96 -20.45
CA TRP A 112 20.33 -28.96 -21.83
C TRP A 112 20.78 -30.22 -22.59
N TYR A 113 22.05 -30.53 -22.51
CA TYR A 113 22.63 -31.70 -23.20
C TYR A 113 22.34 -33.04 -22.49
N SER A 114 21.85 -33.02 -21.25
CA SER A 114 21.30 -34.21 -20.61
C SER A 114 19.91 -34.62 -21.11
N GLY A 115 19.26 -33.78 -21.94
CA GLY A 115 17.92 -34.04 -22.46
C GLY A 115 16.78 -33.85 -21.45
N LEU A 116 17.05 -33.38 -20.22
CA LEU A 116 16.03 -33.18 -19.19
C LEU A 116 15.31 -31.83 -19.28
N MET A 117 15.84 -30.89 -20.09
CA MET A 117 15.31 -29.53 -20.24
C MET A 117 14.88 -29.27 -21.69
N GLY A 118 13.68 -28.74 -21.88
CA GLY A 118 13.18 -28.23 -23.15
C GLY A 118 13.13 -26.70 -23.17
N ARG A 119 13.00 -26.12 -24.37
CA ARG A 119 12.79 -24.68 -24.61
C ARG A 119 11.49 -24.48 -25.39
N MET A 120 10.69 -23.51 -25.00
CA MET A 120 9.47 -23.15 -25.74
C MET A 120 9.27 -21.65 -25.73
N GLN A 121 8.53 -21.14 -26.72
CA GLN A 121 8.06 -19.77 -26.72
C GLN A 121 6.65 -19.70 -26.14
N HIS A 122 6.43 -18.80 -25.21
CA HIS A 122 5.12 -18.56 -24.64
C HIS A 122 4.82 -17.06 -24.57
N ALA A 123 3.57 -16.69 -24.80
CA ALA A 123 3.12 -15.31 -24.67
C ALA A 123 2.99 -14.95 -23.18
N HIS A 124 3.83 -14.06 -22.69
CA HIS A 124 3.77 -13.50 -21.35
C HIS A 124 3.74 -11.97 -21.43
N ALA A 125 2.77 -11.33 -20.76
CA ALA A 125 2.59 -9.87 -20.77
C ALA A 125 2.56 -9.27 -22.21
N ALA A 126 1.83 -9.90 -23.14
CA ALA A 126 1.70 -9.51 -24.55
C ALA A 126 3.00 -9.58 -25.39
N ARG A 127 4.06 -10.23 -24.89
CA ARG A 127 5.30 -10.49 -25.63
C ARG A 127 5.60 -11.98 -25.68
N LEU A 128 6.12 -12.48 -26.80
CA LEU A 128 6.65 -13.84 -26.91
C LEU A 128 7.98 -13.89 -26.16
N GLN A 129 8.09 -14.80 -25.20
CA GLN A 129 9.31 -15.02 -24.42
C GLN A 129 9.68 -16.49 -24.45
N ASP A 130 10.98 -16.78 -24.39
CA ASP A 130 11.48 -18.13 -24.28
C ASP A 130 11.41 -18.60 -22.82
N PHE A 131 10.96 -19.84 -22.65
CA PHE A 131 10.89 -20.53 -21.35
C PHE A 131 11.70 -21.82 -21.44
N PHE A 132 12.42 -22.13 -20.35
CA PHE A 132 12.96 -23.45 -20.12
C PHE A 132 12.02 -24.24 -19.22
N PHE A 133 11.77 -25.47 -19.57
CA PHE A 133 10.84 -26.34 -18.85
C PHE A 133 11.37 -27.78 -18.78
N VAL A 134 10.86 -28.54 -17.82
CA VAL A 134 11.02 -30.00 -17.81
C VAL A 134 9.78 -30.60 -18.46
N PRO A 135 9.93 -31.46 -19.49
CA PRO A 135 8.81 -32.14 -20.15
C PRO A 135 7.87 -32.81 -19.15
N GLU A 136 6.57 -32.86 -19.48
CA GLU A 136 5.52 -33.31 -18.56
C GLU A 136 5.78 -34.70 -17.99
N GLU A 137 6.17 -35.62 -18.83
CA GLU A 137 6.41 -37.02 -18.42
C GLU A 137 7.64 -37.11 -17.49
N LEU A 138 8.69 -36.35 -17.77
CA LEU A 138 9.89 -36.31 -16.91
C LEU A 138 9.59 -35.65 -15.56
N ARG A 139 8.74 -34.63 -15.53
CA ARG A 139 8.32 -34.00 -14.30
C ARG A 139 7.54 -34.96 -13.40
N ALA A 140 6.79 -35.88 -13.99
CA ALA A 140 6.07 -36.94 -13.24
C ALA A 140 7.02 -38.03 -12.68
N LEU A 141 8.13 -38.28 -13.37
CA LEU A 141 9.12 -39.30 -12.99
C LEU A 141 10.18 -38.79 -11.99
N LEU A 142 10.54 -37.52 -12.11
CA LEU A 142 11.62 -36.94 -11.29
C LEU A 142 11.03 -36.34 -9.99
N PRO A 143 11.52 -36.73 -8.83
CA PRO A 143 11.05 -36.14 -7.57
C PRO A 143 11.49 -34.69 -7.52
N ALA A 144 10.52 -33.78 -7.44
CA ALA A 144 10.81 -32.44 -6.97
C ALA A 144 11.30 -32.56 -5.51
N ARG A 145 12.60 -32.44 -5.29
CA ARG A 145 13.06 -32.13 -3.95
C ARG A 145 12.42 -30.81 -3.60
N ALA A 146 11.63 -30.78 -2.51
CA ALA A 146 11.30 -29.50 -1.91
C ALA A 146 12.65 -28.79 -1.72
N ALA A 147 12.94 -27.83 -2.60
CA ALA A 147 14.07 -26.93 -2.36
C ALA A 147 13.84 -26.43 -0.94
N ALA A 148 14.80 -26.66 -0.04
CA ALA A 148 14.75 -26.04 1.26
C ALA A 148 14.45 -24.55 0.96
N LYS A 149 13.27 -24.07 1.37
CA LYS A 149 12.94 -22.64 1.21
C LYS A 149 14.16 -21.93 1.77
N PRO A 150 14.80 -21.04 1.01
CA PRO A 150 15.86 -20.25 1.59
C PRO A 150 15.23 -19.57 2.80
N GLU A 151 15.73 -19.91 3.97
CA GLU A 151 15.13 -19.52 5.24
C GLU A 151 15.90 -18.32 5.77
N VAL A 152 15.18 -17.27 6.13
CA VAL A 152 15.77 -16.16 6.88
C VAL A 152 15.95 -16.66 8.30
N LEU A 153 17.21 -16.66 8.79
CA LEU A 153 17.51 -17.13 10.12
C LEU A 153 16.85 -16.25 11.20
N PRO A 154 16.43 -16.84 12.32
CA PRO A 154 15.99 -16.08 13.48
C PRO A 154 17.06 -15.11 13.98
N THR A 155 16.61 -13.96 14.46
CA THR A 155 17.49 -12.96 15.10
C THR A 155 16.82 -12.44 16.39
N GLU A 156 17.59 -11.74 17.22
CA GLU A 156 17.04 -11.02 18.36
C GLU A 156 16.52 -9.65 17.93
N PRO A 157 15.43 -9.17 18.54
CA PRO A 157 14.91 -7.85 18.22
C PRO A 157 15.83 -6.74 18.70
N GLY A 158 15.86 -5.64 17.97
CA GLY A 158 16.46 -4.39 18.45
C GLY A 158 15.70 -3.76 19.63
N VAL A 159 16.22 -2.68 20.16
CA VAL A 159 15.70 -2.04 21.38
C VAL A 159 14.33 -1.36 21.16
N ASP A 160 14.11 -0.76 19.98
CA ASP A 160 12.87 -0.04 19.64
C ASP A 160 11.86 -0.97 18.99
N VAL A 161 11.10 -1.69 19.81
CA VAL A 161 10.04 -2.60 19.33
C VAL A 161 8.74 -1.82 19.09
N ARG A 162 8.29 -1.79 17.86
CA ARG A 162 7.04 -1.19 17.39
C ARG A 162 6.04 -2.28 17.05
N ALA A 163 5.18 -2.60 18.01
CA ALA A 163 4.15 -3.60 17.82
C ALA A 163 3.14 -3.16 16.75
N ALA A 164 2.72 -4.09 15.93
CA ALA A 164 1.62 -3.89 15.00
C ALA A 164 0.30 -3.75 15.77
N ASP A 165 -0.55 -2.87 15.29
CA ASP A 165 -1.82 -2.55 15.93
C ASP A 165 -2.99 -2.56 14.91
N SER A 166 -4.17 -2.22 15.37
CA SER A 166 -5.37 -2.10 14.54
C SER A 166 -5.76 -0.65 14.23
N ALA A 167 -4.85 0.31 14.40
CA ALA A 167 -5.13 1.75 14.24
C ALA A 167 -5.57 2.12 12.83
N LEU A 168 -5.19 1.34 11.81
CA LEU A 168 -5.64 1.56 10.43
C LEU A 168 -7.17 1.45 10.29
N VAL A 169 -7.83 0.63 11.13
CA VAL A 169 -9.31 0.57 11.18
C VAL A 169 -9.87 1.91 11.66
N ASP A 170 -9.23 2.51 12.66
CA ASP A 170 -9.64 3.82 13.16
C ASP A 170 -9.41 4.93 12.13
N ASP A 171 -8.30 4.89 11.42
CA ASP A 171 -8.01 5.82 10.34
C ASP A 171 -9.02 5.66 9.19
N ALA A 172 -9.39 4.44 8.83
CA ALA A 172 -10.46 4.18 7.86
C ALA A 172 -11.79 4.83 8.28
N VAL A 173 -12.19 4.67 9.55
CA VAL A 173 -13.41 5.32 10.09
C VAL A 173 -13.28 6.85 10.08
N THR A 174 -12.09 7.39 10.38
CA THR A 174 -11.82 8.83 10.33
C THR A 174 -11.99 9.37 8.91
N VAL A 175 -11.41 8.69 7.91
CA VAL A 175 -11.53 9.06 6.49
C VAL A 175 -12.99 9.03 6.02
N LEU A 176 -13.73 7.98 6.36
CA LEU A 176 -15.15 7.84 6.02
C LEU A 176 -16.02 8.94 6.66
N ALA A 177 -15.76 9.25 7.94
CA ALA A 177 -16.48 10.33 8.63
C ALA A 177 -16.13 11.71 8.05
N TYR A 178 -14.87 11.93 7.66
CA TYR A 178 -14.43 13.16 7.00
C TYR A 178 -15.13 13.36 5.66
N ALA A 179 -15.11 12.33 4.83
CA ALA A 179 -15.79 12.36 3.53
C ALA A 179 -17.25 12.74 3.66
N ARG A 180 -17.95 12.14 4.62
CA ARG A 180 -19.37 12.39 4.86
C ARG A 180 -19.64 13.77 5.44
N SER A 181 -18.77 14.25 6.34
CA SER A 181 -18.99 15.52 7.06
C SER A 181 -18.60 16.75 6.25
N PHE A 182 -17.57 16.65 5.41
CA PHE A 182 -16.99 17.78 4.69
C PHE A 182 -17.19 17.73 3.18
N GLY A 183 -18.00 16.78 2.70
CA GLY A 183 -18.40 16.71 1.28
C GLY A 183 -17.24 16.37 0.35
N ALA A 184 -16.25 15.61 0.83
CA ALA A 184 -15.15 15.15 -0.01
C ALA A 184 -15.65 14.08 -1.01
N SER A 185 -16.60 14.48 -1.88
CA SER A 185 -17.28 13.65 -2.88
C SER A 185 -16.33 13.01 -3.89
N ASN A 186 -15.10 13.51 -4.01
CA ASN A 186 -14.07 12.97 -4.91
C ASN A 186 -13.36 11.72 -4.38
N LEU A 187 -13.60 11.30 -3.13
CA LEU A 187 -13.03 10.07 -2.58
C LEU A 187 -13.37 8.84 -3.42
N ALA A 188 -14.60 8.73 -3.90
CA ALA A 188 -15.03 7.65 -4.77
C ALA A 188 -14.33 7.68 -6.16
N ARG A 189 -13.83 8.85 -6.59
CA ARG A 189 -13.16 9.08 -7.88
C ARG A 189 -11.63 9.14 -7.79
N GLY A 190 -11.06 8.84 -6.61
CA GLY A 190 -9.61 8.71 -6.43
C GLY A 190 -8.84 10.00 -6.13
N GLY A 191 -9.53 11.10 -5.76
CA GLY A 191 -8.84 12.35 -5.45
C GLY A 191 -9.31 13.01 -4.16
N LEU A 192 -8.38 13.41 -3.31
CA LEU A 192 -8.61 14.31 -2.19
C LEU A 192 -7.86 15.61 -2.48
N ALA A 193 -8.51 16.77 -2.31
CA ALA A 193 -7.83 18.05 -2.47
C ALA A 193 -6.65 18.15 -1.48
N THR A 194 -5.55 18.78 -1.90
CA THR A 194 -4.32 18.86 -1.08
C THR A 194 -4.57 19.45 0.31
N ALA A 195 -5.44 20.47 0.40
CA ALA A 195 -5.82 21.08 1.68
C ALA A 195 -6.58 20.08 2.58
N ASP A 196 -7.51 19.31 2.01
CA ASP A 196 -8.25 18.28 2.75
C ASP A 196 -7.32 17.14 3.19
N ALA A 197 -6.39 16.71 2.32
CA ALA A 197 -5.39 15.70 2.66
C ALA A 197 -4.48 16.16 3.82
N ARG A 198 -4.03 17.41 3.80
CA ARG A 198 -3.23 17.99 4.89
C ARG A 198 -4.01 18.02 6.21
N ARG A 199 -5.25 18.53 6.17
CA ARG A 199 -6.14 18.59 7.32
C ARG A 199 -6.48 17.21 7.85
N LEU A 200 -6.79 16.25 6.98
CA LEU A 200 -7.16 14.89 7.37
C LEU A 200 -6.01 14.18 8.06
N ARG A 201 -4.75 14.35 7.57
CA ARG A 201 -3.57 13.74 8.18
C ARG A 201 -3.40 14.08 9.67
N SER A 202 -3.79 15.29 10.11
CA SER A 202 -3.69 15.67 11.53
C SER A 202 -4.66 14.89 12.44
N PHE A 203 -5.65 14.22 11.88
CA PHE A 203 -6.63 13.40 12.60
C PHE A 203 -6.39 11.89 12.47
N LEU A 204 -5.29 11.48 11.80
CA LEU A 204 -4.94 10.07 11.62
C LEU A 204 -3.88 9.64 12.62
N ARG A 205 -3.96 8.38 13.03
CA ARG A 205 -2.93 7.74 13.87
C ARG A 205 -1.72 7.31 13.04
N LYS A 206 -1.95 6.96 11.78
CA LYS A 206 -0.92 6.58 10.80
C LYS A 206 -1.03 7.49 9.55
N PRO A 207 -0.67 8.79 9.66
CA PRO A 207 -0.87 9.75 8.57
C PRO A 207 -0.15 9.38 7.28
N GLN A 208 0.96 8.64 7.36
CA GLN A 208 1.69 8.11 6.21
C GLN A 208 0.90 7.03 5.44
N ALA A 209 -0.04 6.34 6.10
CA ALA A 209 -0.86 5.32 5.46
C ALA A 209 -2.10 5.89 4.72
N LEU A 210 -2.33 7.21 4.76
CA LEU A 210 -3.51 7.84 4.13
C LEU A 210 -3.73 7.42 2.67
N PRO A 211 -2.72 7.41 1.78
CA PRO A 211 -2.93 6.99 0.40
C PRO A 211 -3.45 5.54 0.30
N LEU A 212 -2.89 4.64 1.11
CA LEU A 212 -3.35 3.25 1.18
C LEU A 212 -4.79 3.17 1.68
N VAL A 213 -5.13 3.86 2.78
CA VAL A 213 -6.49 3.86 3.33
C VAL A 213 -7.51 4.32 2.30
N LEU A 214 -7.23 5.39 1.56
CA LEU A 214 -8.10 5.90 0.50
C LEU A 214 -8.37 4.84 -0.57
N GLU A 215 -7.34 4.16 -1.02
CA GLU A 215 -7.46 3.13 -2.05
C GLU A 215 -8.20 1.89 -1.54
N LEU A 216 -7.93 1.44 -0.30
CA LEU A 216 -8.64 0.30 0.29
C LEU A 216 -10.13 0.58 0.50
N LEU A 217 -10.48 1.79 0.95
CA LEU A 217 -11.89 2.17 1.08
C LEU A 217 -12.60 2.19 -0.27
N ARG A 218 -11.91 2.63 -1.32
CA ARG A 218 -12.42 2.60 -2.69
C ARG A 218 -12.61 1.16 -3.18
N ALA A 219 -11.62 0.28 -2.97
CA ALA A 219 -11.68 -1.13 -3.34
C ALA A 219 -12.81 -1.88 -2.61
N LEU A 220 -13.12 -1.48 -1.39
CA LEU A 220 -14.24 -2.01 -0.60
C LEU A 220 -15.59 -1.33 -0.91
N HIS A 221 -15.63 -0.40 -1.85
CA HIS A 221 -16.84 0.37 -2.20
C HIS A 221 -17.51 1.04 -1.00
N LEU A 222 -16.73 1.50 0.01
CA LEU A 222 -17.27 2.11 1.22
C LEU A 222 -17.65 3.59 1.07
N PRO A 223 -16.94 4.42 0.26
CA PRO A 223 -17.38 5.80 0.01
C PRO A 223 -18.44 5.83 -1.09
N GLY A 224 -19.59 6.40 -0.79
CA GLY A 224 -20.68 6.59 -1.74
C GLY A 224 -22.00 6.94 -1.06
N ASP A 225 -22.95 7.49 -1.82
CA ASP A 225 -24.24 7.97 -1.31
C ASP A 225 -25.41 7.05 -1.71
N ASP A 226 -25.20 6.06 -2.54
CA ASP A 226 -26.25 5.12 -2.94
C ASP A 226 -26.56 4.07 -1.84
N PRO A 227 -27.69 3.38 -1.92
CA PRO A 227 -28.10 2.38 -0.92
C PRO A 227 -27.13 1.22 -0.73
N ALA A 228 -26.45 0.78 -1.80
CA ALA A 228 -25.48 -0.34 -1.74
C ALA A 228 -24.25 0.07 -0.94
N HIS A 229 -23.68 1.25 -1.20
CA HIS A 229 -22.57 1.79 -0.41
C HIS A 229 -22.97 2.02 1.05
N SER A 230 -24.20 2.49 1.31
CA SER A 230 -24.72 2.67 2.67
C SER A 230 -24.80 1.35 3.43
N GLN A 231 -25.18 0.26 2.77
CA GLN A 231 -25.23 -1.08 3.36
C GLN A 231 -23.81 -1.63 3.62
N ALA A 232 -22.90 -1.49 2.68
CA ALA A 232 -21.49 -1.90 2.82
C ALA A 232 -20.82 -1.15 3.99
N LEU A 233 -20.98 0.18 4.04
CA LEU A 233 -20.48 1.01 5.12
C LEU A 233 -21.04 0.58 6.48
N ARG A 234 -22.34 0.34 6.57
CA ARG A 234 -22.97 -0.14 7.80
C ARG A 234 -22.40 -1.51 8.22
N GLY A 235 -22.26 -2.43 7.28
CA GLY A 235 -21.65 -3.74 7.51
C GLY A 235 -20.21 -3.61 8.06
N PHE A 236 -19.41 -2.77 7.42
CA PHE A 236 -18.03 -2.49 7.88
C PHE A 236 -18.01 -1.90 9.30
N LEU A 237 -18.79 -0.85 9.59
CA LEU A 237 -18.79 -0.16 10.88
C LEU A 237 -19.29 -1.02 12.05
N LEU A 238 -20.17 -1.99 11.78
CA LEU A 238 -20.73 -2.90 12.79
C LEU A 238 -19.91 -4.19 12.95
N ALA A 239 -19.00 -4.48 12.04
CA ALA A 239 -18.16 -5.68 12.12
C ALA A 239 -17.20 -5.61 13.32
N PRO A 240 -16.80 -6.76 13.90
CA PRO A 240 -15.72 -6.82 14.87
C PRO A 240 -14.41 -6.24 14.29
N ARG A 241 -13.58 -5.66 15.13
CA ARG A 241 -12.31 -5.00 14.74
C ARG A 241 -11.39 -5.94 13.96
N ALA A 242 -11.27 -7.19 14.38
CA ALA A 242 -10.51 -8.21 13.67
C ALA A 242 -11.03 -8.45 12.25
N ALA A 243 -12.37 -8.47 12.08
CA ALA A 243 -12.98 -8.64 10.76
C ALA A 243 -12.77 -7.40 9.87
N GLN A 244 -12.84 -6.18 10.43
CA GLN A 244 -12.54 -4.95 9.70
C GLN A 244 -11.08 -4.93 9.23
N LEU A 245 -10.14 -5.29 10.12
CA LEU A 245 -8.71 -5.35 9.78
C LEU A 245 -8.45 -6.40 8.70
N ARG A 246 -9.09 -7.57 8.79
CA ARG A 246 -9.03 -8.61 7.77
C ARG A 246 -9.58 -8.14 6.43
N GLN A 247 -10.70 -7.42 6.40
CA GLN A 247 -11.27 -6.85 5.17
C GLN A 247 -10.29 -5.87 4.49
N LEU A 248 -9.65 -5.00 5.29
CA LEU A 248 -8.64 -4.06 4.77
C LEU A 248 -7.42 -4.81 4.21
N ALA A 249 -6.93 -5.83 4.92
CA ALA A 249 -5.80 -6.63 4.47
C ALA A 249 -6.11 -7.42 3.19
N GLN A 250 -7.28 -8.04 3.10
CA GLN A 250 -7.74 -8.75 1.90
C GLN A 250 -7.93 -7.79 0.72
N ALA A 251 -8.47 -6.59 0.97
CA ALA A 251 -8.58 -5.56 -0.05
C ALA A 251 -7.21 -5.16 -0.59
N TRP A 252 -6.20 -4.96 0.26
CA TRP A 252 -4.83 -4.70 -0.17
C TRP A 252 -4.24 -5.83 -1.00
N LEU A 253 -4.38 -7.08 -0.55
CA LEU A 253 -3.85 -8.26 -1.25
C LEU A 253 -4.36 -8.36 -2.69
N ASN A 254 -5.61 -7.98 -2.93
CA ASN A 254 -6.29 -8.12 -4.22
C ASN A 254 -6.41 -6.81 -5.01
N CYS A 255 -5.88 -5.68 -4.51
CA CYS A 255 -6.01 -4.39 -5.17
C CYS A 255 -5.02 -4.26 -6.33
N GLU A 256 -5.51 -4.32 -7.56
CA GLU A 256 -4.70 -4.12 -8.78
C GLU A 256 -4.31 -2.66 -8.99
N GLN A 257 -5.15 -1.71 -8.56
CA GLN A 257 -4.93 -0.27 -8.75
C GLN A 257 -3.88 0.30 -7.81
N TRP A 258 -3.60 -0.38 -6.69
CA TRP A 258 -2.55 0.02 -5.78
C TRP A 258 -1.22 -0.57 -6.20
N ASN A 259 -0.33 0.27 -6.70
CA ASN A 259 1.05 -0.12 -6.98
C ASN A 259 1.97 0.32 -5.83
N ASP A 260 2.41 -0.64 -5.02
CA ASP A 260 3.25 -0.39 -3.85
C ASP A 260 4.59 0.26 -4.22
N LEU A 261 5.14 -0.02 -5.40
CA LEU A 261 6.39 0.57 -5.88
C LEU A 261 6.30 2.10 -5.99
N LEU A 262 5.16 2.62 -6.46
CA LEU A 262 4.93 4.05 -6.62
C LEU A 262 4.79 4.80 -5.29
N GLN A 263 4.69 4.07 -4.18
CA GLN A 263 4.55 4.63 -2.84
C GLN A 263 5.86 4.63 -2.04
N VAL A 264 6.93 4.09 -2.61
CA VAL A 264 8.25 4.05 -1.95
C VAL A 264 8.80 5.48 -1.84
N PRO A 265 9.00 6.02 -0.61
CA PRO A 265 9.32 7.45 -0.44
C PRO A 265 10.68 7.86 -1.01
N SER A 266 11.63 6.92 -1.12
CA SER A 266 12.96 7.17 -1.68
C SER A 266 12.99 7.21 -3.21
N LEU A 267 11.88 6.91 -3.89
CA LEU A 267 11.80 6.83 -5.34
C LEU A 267 10.91 7.92 -5.93
N HIS A 268 11.35 8.48 -7.03
CA HIS A 268 10.58 9.40 -7.85
C HIS A 268 10.37 8.83 -9.25
N PHE A 269 9.13 8.81 -9.71
CA PHE A 269 8.72 8.28 -11.01
C PHE A 269 8.18 9.38 -11.89
N ASP A 270 8.41 9.27 -13.20
CA ASP A 270 7.75 10.14 -14.17
C ASP A 270 6.25 9.82 -14.20
N SER A 271 5.43 10.82 -13.88
CA SER A 271 3.97 10.67 -13.87
C SER A 271 3.37 10.36 -15.25
N ALA A 272 4.06 10.73 -16.33
CA ALA A 272 3.63 10.46 -17.70
C ALA A 272 3.85 9.00 -18.13
N ALA A 273 4.80 8.29 -17.50
CA ALA A 273 5.13 6.90 -17.81
C ALA A 273 5.43 6.09 -16.54
N PRO A 274 4.44 5.86 -15.66
CA PRO A 274 4.66 5.11 -14.44
C PRO A 274 5.01 3.64 -14.75
N PRO A 275 5.83 2.99 -13.91
CA PRO A 275 6.12 1.57 -14.03
C PRO A 275 4.85 0.73 -14.07
N GLN A 276 4.73 -0.10 -15.10
CA GLN A 276 3.66 -1.10 -15.19
C GLN A 276 4.15 -2.36 -14.48
N THR A 277 3.59 -2.64 -13.31
CA THR A 277 3.90 -3.84 -12.52
C THR A 277 2.63 -4.66 -12.32
N ALA A 278 2.80 -5.97 -12.17
CA ALA A 278 1.72 -6.85 -11.74
C ALA A 278 1.61 -6.83 -10.21
N ALA A 279 1.07 -5.75 -9.65
CA ALA A 279 1.12 -5.46 -8.21
C ALA A 279 0.59 -6.61 -7.33
N VAL A 280 -0.48 -7.28 -7.73
CA VAL A 280 -1.04 -8.43 -6.99
C VAL A 280 -0.06 -9.61 -7.01
N GLN A 281 0.50 -9.96 -8.18
CA GLN A 281 1.45 -11.07 -8.29
C GLN A 281 2.75 -10.74 -7.53
N THR A 282 3.20 -9.49 -7.59
CA THR A 282 4.36 -8.99 -6.82
C THR A 282 4.16 -9.22 -5.32
N ARG A 283 3.00 -8.83 -4.77
CA ARG A 283 2.66 -9.08 -3.36
C ARG A 283 2.60 -10.57 -3.04
N GLN A 284 1.89 -11.35 -3.84
CA GLN A 284 1.75 -12.81 -3.63
C GLN A 284 3.11 -13.50 -3.60
N LEU A 285 4.03 -13.14 -4.51
CA LEU A 285 5.36 -13.71 -4.55
C LEU A 285 6.17 -13.32 -3.30
N LEU A 286 6.18 -12.04 -2.93
CA LEU A 286 6.90 -11.56 -1.74
C LEU A 286 6.34 -12.19 -0.46
N LEU A 287 5.02 -12.31 -0.33
CA LEU A 287 4.38 -12.95 0.83
C LEU A 287 4.69 -14.45 0.90
N ALA A 288 4.84 -15.13 -0.24
CA ALA A 288 5.23 -16.54 -0.27
C ALA A 288 6.68 -16.77 0.18
N LEU A 289 7.54 -15.75 0.08
CA LEU A 289 8.94 -15.80 0.53
C LEU A 289 9.11 -15.40 2.00
N LEU A 290 8.08 -14.83 2.65
CA LEU A 290 8.13 -14.49 4.07
C LEU A 290 8.33 -15.73 4.94
N PRO A 291 9.00 -15.60 6.11
CA PRO A 291 9.22 -16.69 7.05
C PRO A 291 7.92 -17.36 7.46
N GLY A 292 7.94 -18.67 7.60
CA GLY A 292 6.75 -19.46 7.95
C GLY A 292 6.44 -19.56 9.45
N ALA A 293 7.29 -19.01 10.32
CA ALA A 293 7.15 -19.08 11.77
C ALA A 293 6.53 -17.80 12.35
N ALA A 294 5.49 -17.95 13.17
CA ALA A 294 4.96 -16.87 13.98
C ALA A 294 5.91 -16.53 15.14
N ASP A 295 5.82 -15.31 15.63
CA ASP A 295 6.53 -14.83 16.83
C ASP A 295 8.06 -14.92 16.79
N THR A 296 8.63 -15.13 15.61
CA THR A 296 10.08 -15.18 15.40
C THR A 296 10.55 -13.91 14.71
N TRP A 297 11.57 -13.26 15.27
CA TRP A 297 12.18 -12.08 14.68
C TRP A 297 13.15 -12.46 13.57
N HIS A 298 13.17 -11.67 12.50
CA HIS A 298 14.01 -11.88 11.32
C HIS A 298 14.63 -10.55 10.89
N SER A 299 15.88 -10.64 10.38
CA SER A 299 16.57 -9.51 9.78
C SER A 299 15.87 -9.07 8.48
N LEU A 300 15.53 -7.79 8.37
CA LEU A 300 14.96 -7.22 7.16
C LEU A 300 15.97 -7.22 6.00
N ASN A 301 17.26 -7.02 6.30
CA ASN A 301 18.31 -7.08 5.29
C ASN A 301 18.48 -8.49 4.72
N ASP A 302 18.44 -9.52 5.59
CA ASP A 302 18.54 -10.91 5.14
C ASP A 302 17.33 -11.31 4.31
N PHE A 303 16.13 -10.82 4.66
CA PHE A 303 14.95 -11.02 3.82
C PHE A 303 15.08 -10.35 2.45
N VAL A 304 15.59 -9.13 2.37
CA VAL A 304 15.87 -8.46 1.09
C VAL A 304 16.90 -9.24 0.27
N ALA A 305 17.97 -9.73 0.90
CA ALA A 305 18.99 -10.55 0.23
C ALA A 305 18.40 -11.89 -0.27
N LEU A 306 17.50 -12.50 0.52
CA LEU A 306 16.76 -13.69 0.12
C LEU A 306 15.89 -13.42 -1.12
N VAL A 307 15.09 -12.35 -1.13
CA VAL A 307 14.27 -11.97 -2.29
C VAL A 307 15.13 -11.75 -3.52
N ARG A 308 16.27 -11.04 -3.37
CA ARG A 308 17.22 -10.80 -4.46
C ARG A 308 17.78 -12.10 -5.03
N SER A 309 18.08 -13.09 -4.19
CA SER A 309 18.62 -14.38 -4.65
C SER A 309 17.54 -15.29 -5.25
N ALA A 310 16.35 -15.33 -4.66
CA ALA A 310 15.29 -16.25 -5.06
C ALA A 310 14.47 -15.74 -6.26
N ALA A 311 14.20 -14.45 -6.33
CA ALA A 311 13.33 -13.84 -7.32
C ALA A 311 13.76 -12.40 -7.66
N PRO A 312 14.94 -12.18 -8.27
CA PRO A 312 15.45 -10.81 -8.54
C PRO A 312 14.54 -10.00 -9.46
N ASP A 313 13.76 -10.64 -10.31
CA ASP A 313 12.86 -9.99 -11.29
C ASP A 313 11.38 -10.03 -10.86
N PHE A 314 11.08 -10.11 -9.57
CA PHE A 314 9.75 -10.38 -9.04
C PHE A 314 8.65 -9.39 -9.47
N GLN A 315 8.99 -8.20 -9.92
CA GLN A 315 8.04 -7.16 -10.32
C GLN A 315 8.20 -6.68 -11.77
N ARG A 316 9.09 -7.25 -12.54
CA ARG A 316 9.40 -6.85 -13.92
C ARG A 316 9.64 -8.05 -14.83
N ALA A 317 9.66 -7.82 -16.13
CA ALA A 317 10.11 -8.84 -17.07
C ALA A 317 11.58 -9.21 -16.78
N PRO A 318 11.95 -10.49 -16.86
CA PRO A 318 13.29 -10.93 -16.57
C PRO A 318 14.37 -10.17 -17.37
N GLY A 319 15.32 -9.55 -16.66
CA GLY A 319 16.41 -8.78 -17.25
C GLY A 319 16.06 -7.34 -17.65
N ASP A 320 14.84 -6.92 -17.52
CA ASP A 320 14.41 -5.58 -17.91
C ASP A 320 14.58 -4.58 -16.75
N TYR A 321 15.82 -4.16 -16.51
CA TYR A 321 16.17 -3.20 -15.46
C TYR A 321 16.25 -1.75 -15.98
N ASP A 322 16.05 -1.53 -17.27
CA ASP A 322 16.22 -0.22 -17.90
C ASP A 322 14.89 0.37 -18.43
N ALA A 323 13.79 -0.40 -18.37
CA ALA A 323 12.50 0.03 -18.90
C ALA A 323 11.84 1.15 -18.11
N TRP A 324 12.23 1.36 -16.85
CA TRP A 324 11.61 2.33 -15.97
C TRP A 324 12.46 3.58 -15.80
N TYR A 325 11.82 4.75 -15.87
CA TYR A 325 12.44 6.03 -15.55
C TYR A 325 12.28 6.30 -14.05
N VAL A 326 13.25 5.82 -13.26
CA VAL A 326 13.27 5.98 -11.81
C VAL A 326 14.40 6.90 -11.42
N ARG A 327 14.13 7.79 -10.46
CA ARG A 327 15.12 8.66 -9.84
C ARG A 327 15.11 8.48 -8.33
N ASP A 328 16.26 8.66 -7.72
CA ASP A 328 16.35 8.84 -6.29
C ASP A 328 15.66 10.14 -5.89
N ALA A 329 14.74 10.09 -4.92
CA ALA A 329 13.90 11.24 -4.55
C ALA A 329 14.69 12.37 -3.85
N GLN A 330 15.84 12.06 -3.23
CA GLN A 330 16.67 13.04 -2.52
C GLN A 330 17.71 13.69 -3.45
N THR A 331 18.40 12.85 -4.22
CA THR A 331 19.52 13.32 -5.06
C THR A 331 19.12 13.66 -6.49
N GLY A 332 17.95 13.21 -6.95
CA GLY A 332 17.51 13.32 -8.34
C GLY A 332 18.28 12.43 -9.32
N ALA A 333 19.22 11.62 -8.83
CA ALA A 333 20.05 10.74 -9.66
C ALA A 333 19.19 9.66 -10.33
N ALA A 334 19.47 9.37 -11.61
CA ALA A 334 18.79 8.31 -12.33
C ALA A 334 19.24 6.93 -11.82
N LEU A 335 18.27 6.07 -11.51
CA LEU A 335 18.49 4.70 -11.07
C LEU A 335 18.18 3.75 -12.24
N ARG A 336 19.21 3.18 -12.87
CA ARG A 336 19.08 2.28 -14.03
C ARG A 336 19.96 1.06 -13.88
N GLY A 337 19.54 -0.03 -14.51
CA GLY A 337 20.31 -1.28 -14.55
C GLY A 337 20.23 -2.09 -13.26
N ALA A 338 20.67 -3.34 -13.34
CA ALA A 338 20.65 -4.28 -12.22
C ALA A 338 21.53 -3.85 -11.02
N ALA A 339 22.46 -2.91 -11.22
CA ALA A 339 23.28 -2.35 -10.14
C ALA A 339 22.44 -1.59 -9.09
N HIS A 340 21.31 -1.02 -9.51
CA HIS A 340 20.41 -0.26 -8.63
C HIS A 340 19.24 -1.10 -8.06
N TRP A 341 19.35 -2.44 -8.12
CA TRP A 341 18.31 -3.33 -7.60
C TRP A 341 17.99 -3.03 -6.13
N GLU A 342 19.02 -2.80 -5.32
CA GLU A 342 18.84 -2.54 -3.88
C GLU A 342 18.07 -1.25 -3.61
N GLN A 343 18.34 -0.19 -4.41
CA GLN A 343 17.68 1.09 -4.27
C GLN A 343 16.23 1.07 -4.77
N ILE A 344 15.88 0.21 -5.73
CA ILE A 344 14.53 0.14 -6.32
C ILE A 344 13.75 -1.04 -5.72
N ASP A 345 14.19 -2.25 -6.00
CA ASP A 345 13.48 -3.49 -5.64
C ASP A 345 13.65 -3.80 -4.15
N GLY A 346 14.87 -3.62 -3.62
CA GLY A 346 15.14 -3.74 -2.19
C GLY A 346 14.38 -2.71 -1.36
N ALA A 347 14.27 -1.46 -1.84
CA ALA A 347 13.48 -0.43 -1.20
C ALA A 347 11.98 -0.78 -1.19
N LEU A 348 11.45 -1.38 -2.26
CA LEU A 348 10.07 -1.87 -2.27
C LEU A 348 9.84 -2.97 -1.24
N VAL A 349 10.75 -3.95 -1.14
CA VAL A 349 10.64 -5.02 -0.13
C VAL A 349 10.59 -4.43 1.28
N ARG A 350 11.49 -3.50 1.59
CA ARG A 350 11.50 -2.78 2.89
C ARG A 350 10.20 -1.99 3.10
N PHE A 351 9.75 -1.28 2.08
CA PHE A 351 8.49 -0.52 2.16
C PHE A 351 7.30 -1.43 2.44
N LEU A 352 7.19 -2.58 1.79
CA LEU A 352 6.09 -3.52 2.03
C LEU A 352 6.07 -4.03 3.47
N VAL A 353 7.23 -4.34 4.05
CA VAL A 353 7.32 -4.81 5.43
C VAL A 353 7.04 -3.68 6.43
N CYS A 354 7.73 -2.54 6.28
CA CYS A 354 7.64 -1.41 7.22
C CYS A 354 6.37 -0.56 7.05
N GLY A 355 5.74 -0.63 5.90
CA GLY A 355 4.51 0.07 5.54
C GLY A 355 3.29 -0.84 5.60
N PRO A 356 2.80 -1.32 4.45
CA PRO A 356 1.53 -2.06 4.37
C PRO A 356 1.39 -3.22 5.35
N LEU A 357 2.42 -4.08 5.51
CA LEU A 357 2.34 -5.19 6.45
C LEU A 357 2.21 -4.71 7.90
N HIS A 358 3.01 -3.72 8.30
CA HIS A 358 2.94 -3.16 9.65
C HIS A 358 1.64 -2.38 9.88
N TRP A 359 1.21 -1.55 8.91
CA TRP A 359 -0.01 -0.75 9.06
C TRP A 359 -1.27 -1.60 9.14
N LEU A 360 -1.29 -2.73 8.42
CA LEU A 360 -2.39 -3.70 8.43
C LEU A 360 -2.34 -4.67 9.62
N GLY A 361 -1.42 -4.50 10.55
CA GLY A 361 -1.32 -5.34 11.73
C GLY A 361 -0.69 -6.72 11.46
N LEU A 362 0.01 -6.90 10.33
CA LEU A 362 0.54 -8.18 9.87
C LEU A 362 2.00 -8.42 10.29
N ALA A 363 2.75 -7.35 10.61
CA ALA A 363 4.14 -7.43 11.04
C ALA A 363 4.47 -6.43 12.14
N ASP A 364 5.10 -6.91 13.21
CA ASP A 364 5.82 -6.09 14.18
C ASP A 364 7.16 -5.67 13.59
N LEU A 365 7.68 -4.53 14.04
CA LEU A 365 8.97 -3.99 13.62
C LEU A 365 9.87 -3.77 14.82
N ALA A 366 11.18 -3.88 14.63
CA ALA A 366 12.17 -3.46 15.61
C ALA A 366 13.29 -2.66 14.95
N GLY A 367 13.89 -1.75 15.69
CA GLY A 367 15.02 -0.93 15.28
C GLY A 367 16.13 -0.96 16.30
N ALA A 368 17.37 -0.68 15.88
CA ALA A 368 18.53 -0.70 16.76
C ALA A 368 18.46 0.36 17.88
N GLU A 369 17.84 1.51 17.57
CA GLU A 369 17.70 2.66 18.48
C GLU A 369 16.29 3.26 18.35
N ALA A 370 15.89 4.07 19.33
CA ALA A 370 14.61 4.77 19.32
C ALA A 370 14.47 5.64 18.05
N ASN A 371 13.36 5.47 17.32
CA ASN A 371 13.06 6.14 16.06
C ASN A 371 14.00 5.80 14.89
N ALA A 372 14.89 4.82 15.02
CA ALA A 372 15.69 4.32 13.91
C ALA A 372 14.81 3.60 12.87
N PRO A 373 15.24 3.55 11.59
CA PRO A 373 14.61 2.66 10.62
C PRO A 373 14.56 1.22 11.14
N ALA A 374 13.48 0.50 10.81
CA ALA A 374 13.38 -0.90 11.21
C ALA A 374 14.49 -1.73 10.55
N SER A 375 15.16 -2.53 11.34
CA SER A 375 16.18 -3.51 10.92
C SER A 375 15.68 -4.94 11.04
N GLU A 376 14.69 -5.19 11.90
CA GLU A 376 14.07 -6.49 12.12
C GLU A 376 12.55 -6.42 12.00
N PHE A 377 11.95 -7.55 11.70
CA PHE A 377 10.50 -7.72 11.67
C PHE A 377 10.08 -9.08 12.20
N ARG A 378 8.84 -9.18 12.64
CA ARG A 378 8.20 -10.42 13.09
C ARG A 378 6.78 -10.47 12.55
N LEU A 379 6.36 -11.61 12.00
CA LEU A 379 4.99 -11.79 11.53
C LEU A 379 4.04 -12.04 12.69
N THR A 380 2.90 -11.37 12.68
CA THR A 380 1.89 -11.49 13.73
C THR A 380 0.96 -12.70 13.48
N PRO A 381 0.24 -13.19 14.50
CA PRO A 381 -0.81 -14.19 14.31
C PRO A 381 -1.87 -13.77 13.29
N HIS A 382 -2.12 -12.47 13.13
CA HIS A 382 -3.05 -11.97 12.13
C HIS A 382 -2.60 -12.27 10.69
N PHE A 383 -1.31 -12.19 10.39
CA PHE A 383 -0.77 -12.60 9.09
C PHE A 383 -1.14 -14.05 8.76
N PHE A 384 -0.90 -14.96 9.68
CA PHE A 384 -1.19 -16.38 9.48
C PHE A 384 -2.69 -16.67 9.37
N SER A 385 -3.53 -15.87 10.01
CA SER A 385 -4.99 -15.98 9.86
C SER A 385 -5.50 -15.63 8.46
N LEU A 386 -4.77 -14.81 7.70
CA LEU A 386 -5.10 -14.49 6.31
C LEU A 386 -4.76 -15.61 5.34
N THR A 387 -3.67 -16.35 5.62
CA THR A 387 -3.13 -17.39 4.74
C THR A 387 -3.67 -18.77 5.05
N ASN A 388 -3.99 -19.08 6.32
CA ASN A 388 -4.29 -20.43 6.80
C ASN A 388 -5.72 -20.61 7.33
N ALA A 389 -6.64 -19.66 7.07
CA ALA A 389 -8.01 -19.66 7.59
C ALA A 389 -8.13 -19.82 9.13
N ALA A 390 -7.03 -19.57 9.88
CA ALA A 390 -7.06 -19.58 11.34
C ALA A 390 -7.94 -18.44 11.87
N GLU A 391 -8.62 -18.66 12.99
CA GLU A 391 -9.36 -17.61 13.65
C GLU A 391 -8.39 -16.59 14.27
N PHE A 392 -8.54 -15.34 13.91
CA PHE A 392 -7.86 -14.21 14.54
C PHE A 392 -8.91 -13.37 15.28
N SER A 393 -8.68 -13.15 16.55
CA SER A 393 -9.52 -12.31 17.38
C SER A 393 -8.68 -11.15 17.97
N VAL A 394 -9.25 -9.96 17.96
CA VAL A 394 -8.76 -8.83 18.75
C VAL A 394 -9.66 -8.73 19.95
N LEU A 395 -9.08 -8.72 21.14
CA LEU A 395 -9.85 -8.49 22.37
C LEU A 395 -10.50 -7.10 22.28
N GLU A 396 -11.82 -7.09 22.16
CA GLU A 396 -12.61 -5.89 22.20
C GLU A 396 -13.25 -5.77 23.57
N ASN A 397 -12.86 -4.74 24.31
CA ASN A 397 -13.58 -4.30 25.51
C ASN A 397 -14.22 -2.95 25.18
N PRO A 398 -15.46 -2.95 24.63
CA PRO A 398 -16.06 -1.74 24.11
C PRO A 398 -16.37 -0.77 25.25
N GLN A 399 -15.74 0.39 25.16
CA GLN A 399 -15.97 1.51 26.11
C GLN A 399 -17.01 2.45 25.53
N ARG A 400 -17.79 3.06 26.40
CA ARG A 400 -18.81 4.05 26.03
C ARG A 400 -18.18 5.42 25.86
N LEU A 401 -18.77 6.24 25.01
CA LEU A 401 -18.39 7.64 24.92
C LEU A 401 -18.79 8.40 26.19
N VAL A 402 -18.04 9.47 26.50
CA VAL A 402 -18.31 10.37 27.61
C VAL A 402 -18.72 11.73 27.05
N LEU A 403 -19.89 12.24 27.49
CA LEU A 403 -20.36 13.57 27.15
C LEU A 403 -20.25 14.49 28.36
N GLN A 404 -19.45 15.54 28.23
CA GLN A 404 -19.26 16.54 29.28
C GLN A 404 -20.31 17.65 29.21
N SER A 405 -20.55 18.34 30.33
CA SER A 405 -21.50 19.46 30.43
C SER A 405 -21.15 20.65 29.52
N ALA A 406 -19.89 20.79 29.13
CA ALA A 406 -19.43 21.79 28.14
C ALA A 406 -19.73 21.40 26.68
N GLY A 407 -20.35 20.23 26.43
CA GLY A 407 -20.64 19.75 25.08
C GLY A 407 -19.46 19.05 24.39
N THR A 408 -18.39 18.73 25.12
CA THR A 408 -17.28 17.91 24.62
C THR A 408 -17.66 16.44 24.68
N ILE A 409 -17.44 15.73 23.58
CA ILE A 409 -17.64 14.28 23.44
C ILE A 409 -16.25 13.64 23.40
N THR A 410 -15.91 12.83 24.40
CA THR A 410 -14.71 12.01 24.39
C THR A 410 -15.07 10.58 24.02
N VAL A 411 -14.48 10.07 22.95
CA VAL A 411 -14.72 8.73 22.41
C VAL A 411 -13.44 7.91 22.57
N PRO A 412 -13.43 6.92 23.46
CA PRO A 412 -12.29 6.01 23.61
C PRO A 412 -11.97 5.27 22.30
N VAL A 413 -10.70 4.90 22.08
CA VAL A 413 -10.28 4.10 20.91
C VAL A 413 -11.04 2.79 20.83
N ASN A 414 -11.35 2.18 21.97
CA ASN A 414 -12.10 0.93 22.04
C ASN A 414 -13.63 1.12 21.95
N ALA A 415 -14.14 2.34 21.74
CA ALA A 415 -15.56 2.54 21.52
C ALA A 415 -16.02 1.85 20.22
N PRO A 416 -17.31 1.47 20.10
CA PRO A 416 -17.86 0.96 18.86
C PRO A 416 -17.60 1.93 17.70
N ARG A 417 -17.02 1.43 16.60
CA ARG A 417 -16.66 2.26 15.41
C ARG A 417 -17.86 3.01 14.84
N ALA A 418 -19.03 2.38 14.86
CA ALA A 418 -20.28 3.03 14.45
C ALA A 418 -20.61 4.25 15.33
N ASP A 419 -20.38 4.16 16.65
CA ASP A 419 -20.62 5.27 17.56
C ASP A 419 -19.59 6.40 17.36
N ARG A 420 -18.32 6.06 17.15
CA ARG A 420 -17.29 7.05 16.80
C ARG A 420 -17.58 7.75 15.47
N TYR A 421 -18.00 6.99 14.45
CA TYR A 421 -18.41 7.54 13.16
C TYR A 421 -19.56 8.54 13.30
N GLN A 422 -20.58 8.23 14.11
CA GLN A 422 -21.69 9.13 14.34
C GLN A 422 -21.28 10.38 15.15
N ALA A 423 -20.45 10.22 16.19
CA ALA A 423 -19.92 11.34 16.96
C ALA A 423 -19.11 12.30 16.07
N ALA A 424 -18.28 11.79 15.20
CA ALA A 424 -17.47 12.55 14.25
C ALA A 424 -18.31 13.34 13.23
N ARG A 425 -19.50 12.83 12.87
CA ARG A 425 -20.45 13.53 11.98
C ARG A 425 -21.26 14.62 12.69
N LEU A 426 -21.46 14.44 14.00
CA LEU A 426 -22.31 15.31 14.81
C LEU A 426 -21.56 16.52 15.36
N ALA A 427 -20.26 16.42 15.58
CA ALA A 427 -19.46 17.40 16.31
C ALA A 427 -18.22 17.84 15.53
N ASP A 428 -17.60 18.95 15.91
CA ASP A 428 -16.32 19.39 15.37
C ASP A 428 -15.19 18.61 16.01
N TRP A 429 -14.16 18.32 15.23
CA TRP A 429 -13.04 17.49 15.65
C TRP A 429 -11.98 18.33 16.35
N LEU A 430 -11.53 17.87 17.51
CA LEU A 430 -10.52 18.58 18.32
C LEU A 430 -9.14 17.95 18.14
N LEU A 431 -8.12 18.81 18.20
CA LEU A 431 -6.71 18.47 18.25
C LEU A 431 -6.10 18.99 19.56
N PRO A 432 -4.97 18.41 20.04
CA PRO A 432 -4.25 17.26 19.47
C PRO A 432 -4.98 15.94 19.74
N LEU A 433 -4.70 14.92 18.90
CA LEU A 433 -5.18 13.56 19.17
C LEU A 433 -4.57 13.02 20.46
N GLN A 434 -5.43 12.46 21.30
CA GLN A 434 -4.98 11.74 22.49
C GLN A 434 -4.67 10.27 22.13
N PRO A 435 -3.68 9.63 22.78
CA PRO A 435 -3.32 8.24 22.48
C PRO A 435 -4.50 7.27 22.58
N GLU A 436 -5.36 7.44 23.57
CA GLU A 436 -6.45 6.50 23.90
C GLU A 436 -7.85 7.00 23.56
N SER A 437 -7.99 8.20 22.96
CA SER A 437 -9.32 8.75 22.68
C SER A 437 -9.33 9.73 21.51
N TYR A 438 -10.55 10.01 21.04
CA TYR A 438 -10.88 11.08 20.11
C TYR A 438 -11.78 12.08 20.80
N SER A 439 -11.54 13.36 20.63
CA SER A 439 -12.31 14.43 21.22
C SER A 439 -13.05 15.24 20.16
N TYR A 440 -14.32 15.51 20.44
CA TYR A 440 -15.21 16.26 19.55
C TYR A 440 -15.95 17.32 20.36
N GLN A 441 -16.31 18.45 19.73
CA GLN A 441 -17.05 19.55 20.34
C GLN A 441 -18.37 19.78 19.62
N LEU A 442 -19.48 19.73 20.36
CA LEU A 442 -20.76 20.15 19.84
C LEU A 442 -20.79 21.67 19.66
N THR A 443 -21.04 22.09 18.43
CA THR A 443 -21.17 23.51 18.05
C THR A 443 -22.40 23.71 17.19
N THR A 444 -22.85 24.95 17.05
CA THR A 444 -23.95 25.28 16.12
C THR A 444 -23.58 24.97 14.67
N THR A 445 -22.31 25.13 14.31
CA THR A 445 -21.80 24.81 12.98
C THR A 445 -21.82 23.31 12.71
N SER A 446 -21.35 22.51 13.68
CA SER A 446 -21.36 21.04 13.54
C SER A 446 -22.78 20.49 13.49
N LEU A 447 -23.70 21.02 14.29
CA LEU A 447 -25.10 20.62 14.28
C LEU A 447 -25.83 20.98 12.97
N ARG A 448 -25.54 22.15 12.38
CA ARG A 448 -26.05 22.49 11.04
C ARG A 448 -25.50 21.54 9.97
N ARG A 449 -24.21 21.22 10.02
CA ARG A 449 -23.58 20.24 9.13
C ARG A 449 -24.22 18.86 9.28
N ALA A 450 -24.54 18.44 10.51
CA ALA A 450 -25.25 17.19 10.78
C ALA A 450 -26.68 17.20 10.19
N GLN A 451 -27.39 18.30 10.30
CA GLN A 451 -28.72 18.46 9.69
C GLN A 451 -28.68 18.33 8.17
N LEU A 452 -27.67 18.90 7.49
CA LEU A 452 -27.49 18.74 6.05
C LEU A 452 -27.23 17.29 5.64
N GLN A 453 -26.73 16.46 6.56
CA GLN A 453 -26.56 15.03 6.37
C GLN A 453 -27.79 14.20 6.78
N GLY A 454 -28.92 14.85 7.13
CA GLY A 454 -30.16 14.20 7.57
C GLY A 454 -30.16 13.77 9.03
N ILE A 455 -29.27 14.26 9.88
CA ILE A 455 -29.27 13.99 11.32
C ILE A 455 -29.98 15.13 12.03
N ASP A 456 -31.19 14.88 12.49
CA ASP A 456 -31.94 15.86 13.29
C ASP A 456 -31.53 15.84 14.78
N VAL A 457 -31.97 16.84 15.54
CA VAL A 457 -31.62 16.98 16.95
C VAL A 457 -32.16 15.83 17.81
N ARG A 458 -33.34 15.26 17.47
CA ARG A 458 -33.89 14.13 18.21
C ARG A 458 -33.03 12.88 18.02
N GLN A 459 -32.60 12.65 16.78
CA GLN A 459 -31.68 11.56 16.47
C GLN A 459 -30.33 11.76 17.17
N ALA A 460 -29.80 12.99 17.21
CA ALA A 460 -28.57 13.33 17.93
C ALA A 460 -28.69 13.06 19.43
N LEU A 461 -29.79 13.48 20.07
CA LEU A 461 -30.04 13.21 21.49
C LEU A 461 -30.18 11.72 21.78
N ALA A 462 -30.95 10.98 20.98
CA ALA A 462 -31.12 9.54 21.11
C ALA A 462 -29.78 8.79 20.95
N PHE A 463 -28.99 9.20 19.97
CA PHE A 463 -27.63 8.65 19.76
C PHE A 463 -26.74 8.89 20.97
N LEU A 464 -26.62 10.14 21.44
CA LEU A 464 -25.75 10.50 22.56
C LEU A 464 -26.16 9.76 23.85
N GLN A 465 -27.46 9.66 24.13
CA GLN A 465 -27.98 8.92 25.28
C GLN A 465 -27.65 7.43 25.22
N ARG A 466 -27.88 6.81 24.06
CA ARG A 466 -27.57 5.39 23.83
C ARG A 466 -26.08 5.12 23.94
N ALA A 467 -25.25 5.92 23.27
CA ALA A 467 -23.82 5.68 23.14
C ALA A 467 -23.04 6.00 24.44
N SER A 468 -23.51 6.95 25.26
CA SER A 468 -22.96 7.22 26.58
C SER A 468 -23.44 6.20 27.62
N GLY A 469 -24.65 5.67 27.44
CA GLY A 469 -25.29 4.78 28.41
C GLY A 469 -25.64 5.46 29.74
N ALA A 470 -25.60 6.79 29.79
CA ALA A 470 -25.88 7.61 30.96
C ALA A 470 -26.86 8.73 30.61
N ALA A 471 -27.47 9.32 31.62
CA ALA A 471 -28.30 10.51 31.43
C ALA A 471 -27.43 11.65 30.85
N LEU A 472 -27.94 12.32 29.83
CA LEU A 472 -27.23 13.46 29.23
C LEU A 472 -27.14 14.62 30.22
N PRO A 473 -26.03 15.37 30.23
CA PRO A 473 -25.94 16.59 31.04
C PRO A 473 -27.09 17.54 30.71
N PRO A 474 -27.81 18.05 31.72
CA PRO A 474 -29.01 18.92 31.51
C PRO A 474 -28.69 20.17 30.69
N THR A 475 -27.45 20.66 30.78
CA THR A 475 -26.96 21.81 29.99
C THR A 475 -26.92 21.48 28.50
N VAL A 476 -26.39 20.33 28.12
CA VAL A 476 -26.31 19.88 26.73
C VAL A 476 -27.70 19.56 26.18
N GLN A 477 -28.54 18.88 26.97
CA GLN A 477 -29.91 18.57 26.58
C GLN A 477 -30.70 19.84 26.26
N ARG A 478 -30.67 20.84 27.17
CA ARG A 478 -31.33 22.14 26.96
C ARG A 478 -30.77 22.88 25.74
N ALA A 479 -29.44 22.89 25.57
CA ALA A 479 -28.82 23.57 24.45
C ALA A 479 -29.23 22.96 23.10
N LEU A 480 -29.26 21.62 22.99
CA LEU A 480 -29.70 20.92 21.79
C LEU A 480 -31.20 21.14 21.50
N GLN A 481 -32.04 21.09 22.53
CA GLN A 481 -33.50 21.37 22.39
C GLN A 481 -33.73 22.82 21.93
N ARG A 482 -33.00 23.78 22.49
CA ARG A 482 -33.11 25.19 22.10
C ARG A 482 -32.60 25.40 20.66
N PHE A 483 -31.50 24.76 20.27
CA PHE A 483 -31.04 24.79 18.90
C PHE A 483 -32.08 24.20 17.90
N ALA A 484 -32.82 23.16 18.31
CA ALA A 484 -33.89 22.61 17.50
C ALA A 484 -35.03 23.62 17.21
N GLN A 485 -35.34 24.48 18.19
CA GLN A 485 -36.42 25.46 18.11
C GLN A 485 -36.00 26.78 17.43
N HIS A 486 -34.86 27.31 17.81
CA HIS A 486 -34.45 28.67 17.48
C HIS A 486 -33.18 28.74 16.61
N ARG A 487 -32.53 27.59 16.35
CA ARG A 487 -31.25 27.50 15.65
C ARG A 487 -30.15 28.27 16.41
N SER A 488 -29.35 29.10 15.72
CA SER A 488 -28.27 29.87 16.34
C SER A 488 -28.76 31.24 16.76
N GLU A 489 -28.94 31.44 18.06
CA GLU A 489 -29.40 32.72 18.63
C GLU A 489 -28.22 33.61 19.06
N VAL A 490 -27.04 33.01 19.31
CA VAL A 490 -25.84 33.72 19.76
C VAL A 490 -24.69 33.41 18.83
N ARG A 491 -23.98 34.45 18.40
CA ARG A 491 -22.82 34.34 17.55
C ARG A 491 -21.66 35.09 18.17
N LEU A 492 -20.56 34.40 18.42
CA LEU A 492 -19.27 35.01 18.78
C LEU A 492 -18.39 34.99 17.54
N GLN A 493 -17.81 36.14 17.20
CA GLN A 493 -16.88 36.27 16.08
C GLN A 493 -15.69 37.14 16.48
N HIS A 494 -14.52 36.76 15.99
CA HIS A 494 -13.35 37.63 16.04
C HIS A 494 -13.50 38.67 14.95
N THR A 495 -13.33 39.97 15.29
CA THR A 495 -13.47 41.05 14.31
C THR A 495 -12.53 42.20 14.67
N VAL A 496 -12.02 42.85 13.64
CA VAL A 496 -11.27 44.08 13.75
C VAL A 496 -12.27 45.23 13.80
N VAL A 497 -12.06 46.19 14.68
CA VAL A 497 -12.95 47.35 14.84
C VAL A 497 -12.18 48.62 14.54
N LEU A 498 -12.69 49.37 13.57
CA LEU A 498 -12.21 50.74 13.31
C LEU A 498 -12.99 51.70 14.19
N ARG A 499 -12.27 52.47 15.00
CA ARG A 499 -12.82 53.57 15.81
C ARG A 499 -12.39 54.90 15.23
N VAL A 500 -13.33 55.80 15.05
CA VAL A 500 -13.09 57.18 14.54
C VAL A 500 -13.41 58.21 15.60
N SER A 501 -12.87 59.43 15.43
CA SER A 501 -13.03 60.52 16.38
C SER A 501 -14.41 61.19 16.35
N THR A 502 -15.10 61.20 15.20
CA THR A 502 -16.42 61.81 15.03
C THR A 502 -17.32 60.98 14.13
N GLU A 503 -18.65 61.07 14.40
CA GLU A 503 -19.65 60.39 13.59
C GLU A 503 -19.68 60.92 12.13
N ALA A 504 -19.43 62.20 11.93
CA ALA A 504 -19.33 62.79 10.60
C ALA A 504 -18.19 62.15 9.78
N LEU A 505 -17.05 61.90 10.40
CA LEU A 505 -15.94 61.22 9.74
C LEU A 505 -16.29 59.77 9.38
N LEU A 506 -17.00 59.05 10.28
CA LEU A 506 -17.44 57.69 9.98
C LEU A 506 -18.36 57.66 8.76
N HIS A 507 -19.30 58.60 8.72
CA HIS A 507 -20.22 58.73 7.58
C HIS A 507 -19.50 59.07 6.25
N GLN A 508 -18.51 59.94 6.29
CA GLN A 508 -17.67 60.26 5.11
C GLN A 508 -16.88 59.06 4.62
N LEU A 509 -16.28 58.28 5.54
CA LEU A 509 -15.53 57.09 5.20
C LEU A 509 -16.44 56.00 4.61
N GLN A 510 -17.66 55.84 5.12
CA GLN A 510 -18.62 54.86 4.58
C GLN A 510 -19.11 55.23 3.18
N GLN A 511 -19.20 56.54 2.87
CA GLN A 511 -19.62 57.04 1.55
C GLN A 511 -18.45 57.03 0.55
N HIS A 512 -17.20 56.95 1.00
CA HIS A 512 -16.06 56.97 0.10
C HIS A 512 -15.93 55.66 -0.67
N PRO A 513 -15.86 55.66 -2.01
CA PRO A 513 -15.93 54.44 -2.82
C PRO A 513 -14.87 53.39 -2.48
N HIS A 514 -13.63 53.82 -2.23
CA HIS A 514 -12.54 52.89 -1.91
C HIS A 514 -12.53 52.45 -0.43
N VAL A 515 -12.73 53.39 0.50
CA VAL A 515 -12.69 53.11 1.94
C VAL A 515 -13.95 52.34 2.37
N GLY A 516 -15.13 52.77 1.93
CA GLY A 516 -16.41 52.19 2.30
C GLY A 516 -16.53 50.72 1.92
N SER A 517 -15.85 50.27 0.86
CA SER A 517 -15.86 48.84 0.46
C SER A 517 -15.19 47.92 1.47
N PHE A 518 -14.35 48.43 2.36
CA PHE A 518 -13.68 47.68 3.41
C PHE A 518 -14.37 47.76 4.77
N LEU A 519 -15.39 48.59 4.91
CA LEU A 519 -16.15 48.78 6.12
C LEU A 519 -17.38 47.88 6.13
N GLY A 520 -17.59 47.17 7.23
CA GLY A 520 -18.71 46.28 7.44
C GLY A 520 -19.85 46.94 8.25
N GLU A 521 -20.44 46.14 9.14
CA GLU A 521 -21.57 46.58 9.97
C GLU A 521 -21.14 47.65 10.98
N ARG A 522 -22.00 48.68 11.15
CA ARG A 522 -21.77 49.71 12.15
C ARG A 522 -22.11 49.18 13.54
N LEU A 523 -21.15 49.20 14.44
CA LEU A 523 -21.29 48.71 15.80
C LEU A 523 -21.71 49.80 16.80
N GLY A 524 -21.56 51.06 16.41
CA GLY A 524 -21.89 52.20 17.25
C GLY A 524 -21.67 53.53 16.53
N PRO A 525 -21.91 54.68 17.24
CA PRO A 525 -21.79 55.99 16.58
C PRO A 525 -20.40 56.31 16.03
N LEU A 526 -19.35 55.76 16.68
CA LEU A 526 -17.94 56.00 16.33
C LEU A 526 -17.19 54.75 15.90
N THR A 527 -17.91 53.62 15.75
CA THR A 527 -17.27 52.30 15.55
C THR A 527 -17.93 51.54 14.41
N VAL A 528 -17.09 50.92 13.58
CA VAL A 528 -17.51 50.06 12.48
C VAL A 528 -16.63 48.82 12.42
N MET A 529 -17.26 47.71 12.07
CA MET A 529 -16.56 46.45 11.86
C MET A 529 -15.73 46.49 10.59
N VAL A 530 -14.53 45.90 10.63
CA VAL A 530 -13.66 45.69 9.48
C VAL A 530 -13.42 44.18 9.36
N PRO A 531 -13.68 43.57 8.19
CA PRO A 531 -13.31 42.16 7.97
C PRO A 531 -11.80 41.97 8.14
N GLU A 532 -11.39 40.95 8.90
CA GLU A 532 -9.99 40.68 9.23
C GLU A 532 -9.07 40.64 8.00
N ARG A 533 -9.55 40.08 6.89
CA ARG A 533 -8.83 40.02 5.62
C ARG A 533 -8.64 41.38 4.91
N SER A 534 -9.32 42.42 5.38
CA SER A 534 -9.40 43.71 4.70
C SER A 534 -8.67 44.85 5.42
N TRP A 535 -8.21 44.66 6.66
CA TRP A 535 -7.66 45.73 7.47
C TRP A 535 -6.37 46.34 6.90
N GLU A 536 -5.49 45.51 6.29
CA GLU A 536 -4.27 46.02 5.63
C GLU A 536 -4.58 46.86 4.42
N LYS A 537 -5.57 46.43 3.62
CA LYS A 537 -6.05 47.22 2.46
C LYS A 537 -6.74 48.49 2.90
N LEU A 538 -7.51 48.40 4.00
CA LEU A 538 -8.13 49.58 4.60
C LEU A 538 -7.07 50.61 5.08
N ARG A 539 -5.95 50.12 5.67
CA ARG A 539 -4.84 50.98 6.10
C ARG A 539 -4.29 51.79 4.91
N ALA A 540 -4.06 51.14 3.78
CA ALA A 540 -3.61 51.81 2.57
C ALA A 540 -4.64 52.83 2.05
N ALA A 541 -5.93 52.45 2.00
CA ALA A 541 -7.01 53.30 1.54
C ALA A 541 -7.26 54.52 2.45
N LEU A 542 -7.06 54.38 3.76
CA LEU A 542 -7.11 55.51 4.71
C LEU A 542 -5.94 56.48 4.52
N LEU A 543 -4.74 56.00 4.23
CA LEU A 543 -3.60 56.82 3.92
C LEU A 543 -3.82 57.62 2.62
N ASP A 544 -4.38 57.02 1.59
CA ASP A 544 -4.77 57.66 0.34
C ASP A 544 -5.86 58.71 0.58
N TYR A 545 -6.74 58.49 1.53
CA TYR A 545 -7.74 59.47 1.97
C TYR A 545 -7.15 60.62 2.79
N GLY A 546 -5.90 60.49 3.24
CA GLY A 546 -5.21 61.51 4.04
C GLY A 546 -5.31 61.29 5.56
N LEU A 547 -5.66 60.08 5.99
CA LEU A 547 -5.75 59.69 7.41
C LEU A 547 -4.64 58.68 7.77
N LEU A 548 -3.95 58.95 8.88
CA LEU A 548 -3.06 57.98 9.50
C LEU A 548 -3.86 57.08 10.45
N LEU A 549 -3.69 55.78 10.29
CA LEU A 549 -4.28 54.80 11.15
C LEU A 549 -3.33 54.47 12.34
N ASP A 550 -3.82 54.70 13.53
CA ASP A 550 -3.19 54.15 14.73
C ASP A 550 -3.66 52.68 14.94
N CYS A 551 -2.73 51.75 14.98
CA CYS A 551 -3.02 50.32 14.93
C CYS A 551 -2.61 49.65 16.22
N GLU A 552 -3.60 49.33 17.09
CA GLU A 552 -3.44 48.58 18.33
C GLU A 552 -3.59 47.04 18.13
N LEU A 553 -3.51 46.57 16.89
CA LEU A 553 -3.61 45.13 16.61
C LEU A 553 -2.34 44.45 17.12
N VAL A 554 -2.47 43.56 18.07
CA VAL A 554 -1.41 42.61 18.42
C VAL A 554 -1.26 41.69 17.20
N GLU A 555 -0.10 41.71 16.56
CA GLU A 555 0.24 40.72 15.54
C GLU A 555 0.19 39.34 16.21
N THR A 556 -0.88 38.61 15.98
CA THR A 556 -0.87 37.17 16.18
C THR A 556 0.08 36.64 15.13
N ASP A 557 1.23 36.10 15.52
CA ASP A 557 2.17 35.38 14.67
C ASP A 557 1.39 34.47 13.72
N ALA A 558 1.15 34.95 12.52
CA ALA A 558 0.78 34.12 11.40
C ALA A 558 2.03 33.30 11.09
N ALA A 559 1.96 32.00 11.35
CA ALA A 559 2.97 31.08 10.87
C ALA A 559 3.23 31.37 9.38
N PRO A 560 4.48 31.44 8.94
CA PRO A 560 4.79 31.73 7.55
C PRO A 560 4.15 30.67 6.65
N ASP A 561 3.42 31.15 5.64
CA ASP A 561 3.02 30.35 4.48
C ASP A 561 4.30 29.94 3.74
N ASP A 562 4.74 28.69 3.92
CA ASP A 562 5.66 27.97 3.05
C ASP A 562 4.97 26.70 2.49
#